data_54ea43ecb4fdf73bf0639cf934c177a5
#
_entry.id   54ea43ecb4fdf73bf0639cf934c177a5
#
_cell.length_a   1.000
_cell.length_b   1.000
_cell.length_c   1.000
_cell.angle_alpha   90.00
_cell.angle_beta   90.00
_cell.angle_gamma   90.00
#
_symmetry.space_group_name_H-M   'P 1'
#
loop_
_entity.id
_entity.type
_entity.pdbx_description
1 polymer ?
#
loop_
_entity_poly.entity_id
_entity_poly.type
_entity_poly.pdbx_seq_one_letter_code
_entity_poly.pdbx_strand_id
1 'polypeptide(L)'
;MTPIALAVRSGNAPADQPPRVFTQEFTVGRHPSSGIVVANSSIVSGTHLRVVPTPQGWQIHLVSRTNGMLVDGAPNRGPVLVARPVRVQLSNASGPTFLFIPQPAGPA
;
A
#
# COMPACT_ATOMS: atom_id res chain seq x y z
N MET A 1 -21.59 -8.82 -3.55
CA MET A 1 -20.93 -8.26 -2.35
C MET A 1 -20.23 -6.98 -2.75
N THR A 2 -20.43 -5.92 -2.00
CA THR A 2 -19.82 -4.64 -2.31
C THR A 2 -18.34 -4.70 -1.92
N PRO A 3 -17.42 -4.36 -2.84
CA PRO A 3 -16.01 -4.35 -2.46
C PRO A 3 -15.73 -3.28 -1.42
N ILE A 4 -14.82 -3.62 -0.51
CA ILE A 4 -14.35 -2.68 0.50
C ILE A 4 -13.34 -1.76 -0.16
N ALA A 5 -13.46 -0.45 0.04
CA ALA A 5 -12.48 0.49 -0.46
C ALA A 5 -11.25 0.49 0.44
N LEU A 6 -10.10 0.85 -0.12
CA LEU A 6 -8.86 1.01 0.63
C LEU A 6 -8.39 2.44 0.48
N ALA A 7 -8.24 3.15 1.59
CA ALA A 7 -7.66 4.47 1.60
C ALA A 7 -6.16 4.37 1.87
N VAL A 8 -5.36 5.11 1.12
CA VAL A 8 -3.91 5.10 1.24
C VAL A 8 -3.41 6.51 1.45
N ARG A 9 -2.66 6.72 2.53
CA ARG A 9 -2.03 8.01 2.82
C ARG A 9 -0.52 7.86 2.77
N SER A 10 0.15 8.83 2.17
CA SER A 10 1.60 8.92 2.28
C SER A 10 1.98 9.37 3.69
N GLY A 11 3.01 8.77 4.26
CA GLY A 11 3.49 9.15 5.57
C GLY A 11 3.98 10.59 5.69
N ASN A 12 4.34 11.20 4.55
CA ASN A 12 4.79 12.59 4.49
C ASN A 12 3.70 13.56 4.04
N ALA A 13 2.49 13.08 3.81
CA ALA A 13 1.40 13.93 3.34
C ALA A 13 0.94 14.86 4.46
N PRO A 14 0.58 16.12 4.13
CA PRO A 14 -0.03 17.00 5.11
C PRO A 14 -1.32 16.39 5.67
N ALA A 15 -1.64 16.72 6.92
CA ALA A 15 -2.80 16.13 7.59
C ALA A 15 -4.12 16.47 6.89
N ASP A 16 -4.19 17.60 6.19
CA ASP A 16 -5.39 18.03 5.47
C ASP A 16 -5.47 17.46 4.05
N GLN A 17 -4.44 16.76 3.58
CA GLN A 17 -4.49 16.14 2.27
C GLN A 17 -5.36 14.88 2.34
N PRO A 18 -6.39 14.77 1.47
CA PRO A 18 -7.23 13.58 1.49
C PRO A 18 -6.45 12.34 1.04
N PRO A 19 -6.73 11.18 1.60
CA PRO A 19 -6.09 9.95 1.14
C PRO A 19 -6.60 9.58 -0.25
N ARG A 20 -5.78 8.80 -0.98
CA ARG A 20 -6.25 8.19 -2.21
C ARG A 20 -7.08 6.95 -1.86
N VAL A 21 -8.19 6.78 -2.57
CA VAL A 21 -9.11 5.66 -2.31
C VAL A 21 -9.14 4.75 -3.53
N PHE A 22 -8.97 3.45 -3.29
CA PHE A 22 -8.97 2.44 -4.33
C PHE A 22 -10.08 1.44 -4.06
N THR A 23 -10.76 1.03 -5.12
CA THR A 23 -11.79 -0.01 -5.07
C THR A 23 -11.41 -1.23 -5.90
N GLN A 24 -10.29 -1.17 -6.60
CA GLN A 24 -9.79 -2.23 -7.46
C GLN A 24 -8.31 -2.45 -7.19
N GLU A 25 -7.78 -3.57 -7.65
CA GLU A 25 -6.38 -3.90 -7.55
C GLU A 25 -5.50 -2.76 -8.10
N PHE A 26 -4.41 -2.50 -7.39
CA PHE A 26 -3.45 -1.49 -7.84
C PHE A 26 -2.04 -1.89 -7.43
N THR A 27 -1.06 -1.21 -8.00
CA THR A 27 0.35 -1.43 -7.69
C THR A 27 0.97 -0.17 -7.10
N VAL A 28 2.08 -0.35 -6.40
CA VAL A 28 2.88 0.73 -5.82
C VAL A 28 4.30 0.56 -6.32
N GLY A 29 4.88 1.60 -6.91
CA GLY A 29 6.24 1.52 -7.40
C GLY A 29 6.64 2.75 -8.19
N ARG A 30 7.83 2.68 -8.84
CA ARG A 30 8.35 3.80 -9.64
C ARG A 30 7.75 3.89 -11.02
N HIS A 31 7.16 2.80 -11.51
CA HIS A 31 6.62 2.78 -12.86
C HIS A 31 5.44 3.74 -12.99
N PRO A 32 5.37 4.54 -14.07
CA PRO A 32 4.28 5.52 -14.22
C PRO A 32 2.88 4.91 -14.25
N SER A 33 2.75 3.64 -14.60
CA SER A 33 1.46 2.96 -14.63
C SER A 33 1.01 2.46 -13.26
N SER A 34 1.86 2.60 -12.23
CA SER A 34 1.47 2.19 -10.88
C SER A 34 0.32 3.05 -10.35
N GLY A 35 -0.57 2.46 -9.57
CA GLY A 35 -1.64 3.20 -8.93
C GLY A 35 -1.13 4.25 -7.97
N ILE A 36 -0.04 3.95 -7.27
CA ILE A 36 0.71 4.92 -6.48
C ILE A 36 2.13 4.96 -7.04
N VAL A 37 2.53 6.12 -7.56
CA VAL A 37 3.83 6.27 -8.20
C VAL A 37 4.80 6.89 -7.21
N VAL A 38 5.92 6.19 -6.96
CA VAL A 38 7.02 6.69 -6.14
C VAL A 38 8.18 7.02 -7.07
N ALA A 39 8.22 8.26 -7.55
CA ALA A 39 9.07 8.60 -8.69
C ALA A 39 10.53 8.80 -8.35
N ASN A 40 10.88 9.23 -7.14
CA ASN A 40 12.21 9.73 -6.81
C ASN A 40 12.96 8.91 -5.80
N SER A 41 12.71 7.59 -5.78
CA SER A 41 13.39 6.72 -4.81
C SER A 41 14.11 5.59 -5.53
N SER A 42 15.43 5.54 -5.41
CA SER A 42 16.24 4.49 -6.01
C SER A 42 16.05 3.14 -5.32
N ILE A 43 15.50 3.13 -4.12
CA ILE A 43 15.28 1.90 -3.35
C ILE A 43 13.89 1.33 -3.56
N VAL A 44 13.08 1.92 -4.42
CA VAL A 44 11.75 1.43 -4.76
C VAL A 44 11.80 0.83 -6.16
N SER A 45 11.36 -0.41 -6.30
CA SER A 45 11.33 -1.10 -7.58
C SER A 45 10.25 -0.53 -8.50
N GLY A 46 10.35 -0.81 -9.79
CA GLY A 46 9.35 -0.39 -10.78
C GLY A 46 7.94 -0.81 -10.36
N THR A 47 7.77 -2.08 -10.00
CA THR A 47 6.57 -2.56 -9.30
C THR A 47 7.05 -3.14 -7.98
N HIS A 48 6.77 -2.45 -6.89
CA HIS A 48 7.26 -2.86 -5.57
C HIS A 48 6.23 -3.68 -4.82
N LEU A 49 4.98 -3.22 -4.81
CA LEU A 49 3.86 -3.89 -4.16
C LEU A 49 2.72 -4.06 -5.13
N ARG A 50 1.94 -5.11 -4.91
CA ARG A 50 0.65 -5.31 -5.56
C ARG A 50 -0.39 -5.45 -4.47
N VAL A 51 -1.45 -4.67 -4.55
CA VAL A 51 -2.49 -4.61 -3.51
C VAL A 51 -3.80 -5.07 -4.14
N VAL A 52 -4.38 -6.12 -3.58
CA VAL A 52 -5.50 -6.85 -4.19
C VAL A 52 -6.66 -6.95 -3.21
N PRO A 53 -7.90 -6.64 -3.62
CA PRO A 53 -9.06 -6.88 -2.76
C PRO A 53 -9.39 -8.36 -2.70
N THR A 54 -9.75 -8.84 -1.51
CA THR A 54 -10.19 -10.21 -1.29
C THR A 54 -11.46 -10.21 -0.45
N PRO A 55 -12.17 -11.36 -0.36
CA PRO A 55 -13.35 -11.43 0.50
C PRO A 55 -13.08 -11.13 1.98
N GLN A 56 -11.85 -11.35 2.44
CA GLN A 56 -11.49 -11.11 3.83
C GLN A 56 -10.93 -9.70 4.06
N GLY A 57 -10.69 -8.94 3.00
CA GLY A 57 -10.05 -7.63 3.07
C GLY A 57 -9.02 -7.48 1.97
N TRP A 58 -8.19 -6.47 2.07
CA TRP A 58 -7.15 -6.23 1.08
C TRP A 58 -5.89 -7.02 1.43
N GLN A 59 -5.18 -7.50 0.42
CA GLN A 59 -3.89 -8.17 0.60
C GLN A 59 -2.79 -7.38 -0.09
N ILE A 60 -1.67 -7.23 0.60
CA ILE A 60 -0.47 -6.60 0.06
C ILE A 60 0.53 -7.70 -0.28
N HIS A 61 0.92 -7.77 -1.56
CA HIS A 61 1.92 -8.71 -2.04
C HIS A 61 3.21 -7.95 -2.35
N LEU A 62 4.31 -8.42 -1.81
CA LEU A 62 5.63 -7.89 -2.13
C LEU A 62 6.07 -8.47 -3.47
N VAL A 63 6.16 -7.63 -4.49
CA VAL A 63 6.55 -8.03 -5.85
C VAL A 63 8.05 -7.86 -6.05
N SER A 64 8.66 -6.86 -5.40
CA SER A 64 10.08 -6.60 -5.53
C SER A 64 10.90 -7.78 -5.02
N ARG A 65 11.89 -8.19 -5.82
CA ARG A 65 12.83 -9.25 -5.42
C ARG A 65 14.11 -8.72 -4.82
N THR A 66 14.39 -7.44 -5.03
CA THR A 66 15.64 -6.82 -4.58
C THR A 66 15.45 -5.98 -3.34
N ASN A 67 14.25 -5.46 -3.13
CA ASN A 67 13.93 -4.60 -2.01
C ASN A 67 12.75 -5.18 -1.24
N GLY A 68 12.80 -5.12 0.07
CA GLY A 68 11.74 -5.65 0.91
C GLY A 68 10.72 -4.59 1.31
N MET A 69 10.06 -4.84 2.43
CA MET A 69 9.16 -3.87 3.07
C MET A 69 9.18 -4.09 4.57
N LEU A 70 8.81 -3.03 5.29
CA LEU A 70 8.57 -3.08 6.72
C LEU A 70 7.07 -2.90 6.93
N VAL A 71 6.46 -3.78 7.71
CA VAL A 71 5.06 -3.69 8.07
C VAL A 71 4.96 -3.40 9.55
N ASP A 72 4.41 -2.23 9.90
CA ASP A 72 4.34 -1.76 11.28
C ASP A 72 5.71 -1.76 11.96
N GLY A 73 6.75 -1.44 11.18
CA GLY A 73 8.12 -1.34 11.66
C GLY A 73 8.92 -2.64 11.64
N ALA A 74 8.34 -3.76 11.23
CA ALA A 74 9.01 -5.05 11.21
C ALA A 74 9.15 -5.57 9.77
N PRO A 75 10.29 -6.18 9.39
CA PRO A 75 10.44 -6.76 8.07
C PRO A 75 9.38 -7.81 7.80
N ASN A 76 8.82 -7.78 6.59
CA ASN A 76 7.78 -8.70 6.17
C ASN A 76 7.89 -8.91 4.67
N ARG A 77 7.72 -10.13 4.22
CA ARG A 77 7.72 -10.45 2.79
C ARG A 77 6.34 -10.75 2.24
N GLY A 78 5.32 -10.62 3.07
CA GLY A 78 3.94 -10.79 2.66
C GLY A 78 3.56 -12.21 2.31
N PRO A 79 2.35 -12.44 1.85
CA PRO A 79 1.30 -11.42 1.73
C PRO A 79 0.79 -10.98 3.10
N VAL A 80 0.33 -9.74 3.15
CA VAL A 80 -0.19 -9.13 4.38
C VAL A 80 -1.66 -8.83 4.20
N LEU A 81 -2.50 -9.35 5.10
CA LEU A 81 -3.93 -9.04 5.09
C LEU A 81 -4.17 -7.70 5.78
N VAL A 82 -4.82 -6.78 5.08
CA VAL A 82 -5.15 -5.46 5.61
C VAL A 82 -6.58 -5.49 6.08
N ALA A 83 -6.80 -5.96 7.30
CA ALA A 83 -8.12 -5.95 7.95
C ALA A 83 -8.27 -4.79 8.91
N ARG A 84 -7.20 -4.05 9.17
CA ARG A 84 -7.12 -2.89 10.04
C ARG A 84 -6.07 -1.96 9.46
N PRO A 85 -5.95 -0.72 9.93
CA PRO A 85 -4.90 0.17 9.41
C PRO A 85 -3.51 -0.45 9.57
N VAL A 86 -2.75 -0.45 8.47
CA VAL A 86 -1.41 -1.05 8.41
C VAL A 86 -0.46 -0.01 7.82
N ARG A 87 0.68 0.18 8.46
CA ARG A 87 1.74 1.04 7.95
C ARG A 87 2.76 0.20 7.22
N VAL A 88 3.01 0.52 5.96
CA VAL A 88 4.00 -0.17 5.14
C VAL A 88 5.06 0.81 4.69
N GLN A 89 6.32 0.46 4.97
CA GLN A 89 7.46 1.23 4.53
C GLN A 89 8.19 0.43 3.46
N LEU A 90 8.41 1.04 2.31
CA LEU A 90 9.03 0.33 1.19
C LEU A 90 10.54 0.24 1.41
N SER A 91 11.08 -0.94 1.13
CA SER A 91 12.51 -1.24 1.19
C SER A 91 13.04 -1.33 2.62
N ASN A 92 13.36 -0.21 3.25
CA ASN A 92 13.96 -0.20 4.59
C ASN A 92 13.51 1.07 5.32
N ALA A 93 14.13 1.34 6.47
CA ALA A 93 13.76 2.46 7.31
C ALA A 93 13.94 3.83 6.65
N SER A 94 14.65 3.89 5.51
CA SER A 94 14.83 5.13 4.75
C SER A 94 13.80 5.26 3.61
N GLY A 95 12.98 4.24 3.39
CA GLY A 95 12.03 4.24 2.30
C GLY A 95 10.76 5.02 2.60
N PRO A 96 9.95 5.28 1.55
CA PRO A 96 8.68 5.95 1.75
C PRO A 96 7.71 5.09 2.55
N THR A 97 6.91 5.74 3.37
CA THR A 97 5.92 5.08 4.22
C THR A 97 4.52 5.38 3.71
N PHE A 98 3.67 4.35 3.71
CA PHE A 98 2.27 4.48 3.35
C PHE A 98 1.41 3.86 4.44
N LEU A 99 0.29 4.51 4.73
CA LEU A 99 -0.71 3.99 5.66
C LEU A 99 -1.89 3.48 4.85
N PHE A 100 -2.17 2.19 4.96
CA PHE A 100 -3.27 1.53 4.29
C PHE A 100 -4.42 1.38 5.27
N ILE A 101 -5.54 2.01 4.97
CA ILE A 101 -6.69 2.05 5.88
C ILE A 101 -7.89 1.43 5.16
N PRO A 102 -8.29 0.20 5.55
CA PRO A 102 -9.47 -0.39 4.94
C PRO A 102 -10.70 0.39 5.33
N GLN A 103 -11.54 0.68 4.33
CA GLN A 103 -12.79 1.38 4.55
C GLN A 103 -13.90 0.36 4.67
N PRO A 104 -14.84 0.53 5.60
CA PRO A 104 -15.97 -0.37 5.65
C PRO A 104 -16.77 -0.28 4.36
N ALA A 105 -17.40 -1.39 3.98
CA ALA A 105 -18.39 -1.34 2.92
C ALA A 105 -19.37 -0.22 3.25
N GLY A 106 -19.81 0.48 2.21
CA GLY A 106 -20.66 1.65 2.42
C GLY A 106 -21.84 1.35 3.35
N PRO A 107 -22.50 2.40 3.82
CA PRO A 107 -23.58 2.20 4.77
C PRO A 107 -24.59 1.23 4.21
N ALA A 108 -24.94 0.29 5.05
CA ALA A 108 -25.96 -0.67 4.69
C ALA A 108 -27.30 0.03 4.50
#